data_43d1b885a7f9fc58707763e6d3a35f28
#
_entry.id   43d1b885a7f9fc58707763e6d3a35f28
#
_cell.length_a   1.000
_cell.length_b   1.000
_cell.length_c   1.000
_cell.angle_alpha   90.00
_cell.angle_beta   90.00
_cell.angle_gamma   90.00
#
_symmetry.space_group_name_H-M   'P 1'
#
loop_
_entity.id
_entity.type
_entity.pdbx_description
1 polymer ?
#
loop_
_entity_poly.entity_id
_entity_poly.type
_entity_poly.pdbx_seq_one_letter_code
_entity_poly.pdbx_strand_id
1 'polypeptide(L)'
;MSLVTNNSEQAKVWVNGQYLPATKASTGEWFVVIDGKRVKVNKNDLFGVNSNLTEHPQRLVNYYEKLIAENNEKIDGLKAMGEALKAQFKYVREQYYGLLSKFGVDKYSDIDDEAQKAEAKKFYSDLSDLKMAKTANSNREYSAYMTAFDYALEKGNWQNQLNLAEHVQNSIWS
;
A
#
# COMPACT_ATOMS: atom_id res chain seq x y z
N MET A 1 -3.76 -51.54 1.59
CA MET A 1 -3.94 -50.33 0.76
C MET A 1 -3.12 -49.24 1.37
N SER A 2 -2.06 -48.89 0.72
CA SER A 2 -1.25 -47.74 1.12
C SER A 2 -2.07 -46.49 0.90
N LEU A 3 -2.48 -45.88 1.97
CA LEU A 3 -2.96 -44.54 1.93
C LEU A 3 -1.80 -43.69 1.43
N VAL A 4 -1.94 -43.12 0.27
CA VAL A 4 -1.02 -42.11 -0.23
C VAL A 4 -0.96 -41.03 0.84
N THR A 5 0.14 -41.05 1.54
CA THR A 5 0.40 -39.96 2.47
C THR A 5 0.42 -38.68 1.65
N ASN A 6 -0.41 -37.71 2.01
CA ASN A 6 -0.52 -36.42 1.35
C ASN A 6 0.76 -35.57 1.36
N ASN A 7 1.89 -36.20 1.70
CA ASN A 7 3.18 -35.53 1.82
C ASN A 7 4.17 -35.90 0.70
N SER A 8 3.73 -36.63 -0.34
CA SER A 8 4.58 -36.81 -1.49
C SER A 8 4.67 -35.51 -2.29
N GLU A 9 5.85 -34.96 -2.37
CA GLU A 9 6.12 -33.82 -3.20
C GLU A 9 5.77 -34.14 -4.65
N GLN A 10 4.93 -33.32 -5.27
CA GLN A 10 4.52 -33.47 -6.66
C GLN A 10 5.13 -32.33 -7.46
N ALA A 11 5.77 -32.67 -8.57
CA ALA A 11 6.33 -31.69 -9.50
C ALA A 11 6.14 -32.18 -10.94
N LYS A 12 6.27 -31.26 -11.86
CA LYS A 12 6.28 -31.55 -13.29
C LYS A 12 7.49 -30.90 -13.92
N VAL A 13 7.95 -31.45 -15.02
CA VAL A 13 9.04 -30.89 -15.81
C VAL A 13 8.58 -30.76 -17.25
N TRP A 14 9.02 -29.67 -17.91
CA TRP A 14 8.71 -29.43 -19.31
C TRP A 14 9.67 -30.23 -20.18
N VAL A 15 9.14 -31.15 -20.98
CA VAL A 15 9.92 -32.00 -21.89
C VAL A 15 9.18 -32.09 -23.21
N ASN A 16 9.87 -31.74 -24.31
CA ASN A 16 9.36 -31.90 -25.67
C ASN A 16 7.92 -31.35 -25.87
N GLY A 17 7.66 -30.19 -25.35
CA GLY A 17 6.37 -29.52 -25.56
C GLY A 17 5.26 -29.96 -24.63
N GLN A 18 5.56 -30.72 -23.58
CA GLN A 18 4.56 -31.17 -22.60
C GLN A 18 5.14 -31.21 -21.19
N TYR A 19 4.26 -31.13 -20.19
CA TYR A 19 4.63 -31.34 -18.81
C TYR A 19 4.53 -32.80 -18.45
N LEU A 20 5.62 -33.36 -17.95
CA LEU A 20 5.66 -34.74 -17.46
C LEU A 20 5.79 -34.74 -15.94
N PRO A 21 5.13 -35.69 -15.25
CA PRO A 21 5.28 -35.80 -13.81
C PRO A 21 6.69 -36.20 -13.43
N ALA A 22 7.25 -35.50 -12.45
CA ALA A 22 8.55 -35.80 -11.87
C ALA A 22 8.38 -36.47 -10.50
N THR A 23 9.26 -37.39 -10.20
CA THR A 23 9.23 -38.16 -8.94
C THR A 23 10.53 -37.93 -8.17
N LYS A 24 10.42 -37.69 -6.87
CA LYS A 24 11.57 -37.52 -6.00
C LYS A 24 12.00 -38.89 -5.44
N ALA A 25 13.27 -39.23 -5.61
CA ALA A 25 13.84 -40.41 -5.03
C ALA A 25 14.19 -40.17 -3.55
N SER A 26 14.40 -41.26 -2.83
CA SER A 26 14.80 -41.21 -1.40
C SER A 26 16.11 -40.45 -1.16
N THR A 27 16.96 -40.35 -2.18
CA THR A 27 18.21 -39.56 -2.16
C THR A 27 17.99 -38.06 -2.29
N GLY A 28 16.76 -37.60 -2.56
CA GLY A 28 16.44 -36.22 -2.81
C GLY A 28 16.56 -35.80 -4.28
N GLU A 29 16.99 -36.69 -5.16
CA GLU A 29 17.09 -36.43 -6.59
C GLU A 29 15.74 -36.56 -7.27
N TRP A 30 15.52 -35.79 -8.31
CA TRP A 30 14.27 -35.79 -9.09
C TRP A 30 14.48 -36.48 -10.43
N PHE A 31 13.49 -37.27 -10.81
CA PHE A 31 13.50 -38.06 -12.05
C PHE A 31 12.20 -37.93 -12.80
N VAL A 32 12.29 -38.03 -14.10
CA VAL A 32 11.14 -38.13 -15.02
C VAL A 32 11.30 -39.39 -15.84
N VAL A 33 10.20 -40.03 -16.22
CA VAL A 33 10.21 -41.18 -17.09
C VAL A 33 9.96 -40.73 -18.53
N ILE A 34 10.94 -40.97 -19.38
CA ILE A 34 10.86 -40.65 -20.81
C ILE A 34 11.18 -41.94 -21.60
N ASP A 35 10.21 -42.36 -22.40
CA ASP A 35 10.33 -43.62 -23.19
C ASP A 35 10.70 -44.83 -22.34
N GLY A 36 10.08 -44.92 -21.15
CA GLY A 36 10.31 -46.02 -20.19
C GLY A 36 11.60 -45.92 -19.41
N LYS A 37 12.39 -44.90 -19.58
CA LYS A 37 13.67 -44.67 -18.88
C LYS A 37 13.58 -43.53 -17.89
N ARG A 38 14.18 -43.75 -16.72
CA ARG A 38 14.31 -42.72 -15.71
C ARG A 38 15.44 -41.76 -16.10
N VAL A 39 15.09 -40.49 -16.21
CA VAL A 39 16.04 -39.42 -16.53
C VAL A 39 16.08 -38.47 -15.34
N LYS A 40 17.27 -38.18 -14.85
CA LYS A 40 17.49 -37.24 -13.77
C LYS A 40 17.19 -35.82 -14.30
N VAL A 41 16.45 -35.04 -13.52
CA VAL A 41 16.13 -33.66 -13.85
C VAL A 41 16.71 -32.72 -12.81
N ASN A 42 17.06 -31.52 -13.26
CA ASN A 42 17.55 -30.47 -12.39
C ASN A 42 16.39 -29.92 -11.57
N LYS A 43 16.61 -29.73 -10.28
CA LYS A 43 15.62 -29.15 -9.36
C LYS A 43 15.12 -27.78 -9.87
N ASN A 44 15.97 -27.02 -10.53
CA ASN A 44 15.61 -25.69 -11.05
C ASN A 44 14.63 -25.76 -12.24
N ASP A 45 14.48 -26.92 -12.86
CA ASP A 45 13.57 -27.12 -13.99
C ASP A 45 12.20 -27.67 -13.57
N LEU A 46 11.99 -27.81 -12.26
CA LEU A 46 10.73 -28.33 -11.73
C LEU A 46 9.67 -27.24 -11.59
N PHE A 47 8.44 -27.62 -11.89
CA PHE A 47 7.26 -26.77 -11.74
C PHE A 47 6.29 -27.42 -10.74
N GLY A 48 5.70 -26.61 -9.89
CA GLY A 48 4.63 -27.04 -9.00
C GLY A 48 5.09 -27.96 -7.87
N VAL A 49 6.32 -27.82 -7.42
CA VAL A 49 6.83 -28.58 -6.28
C VAL A 49 6.13 -28.13 -5.01
N ASN A 50 5.13 -28.83 -4.57
CA ASN A 50 4.36 -28.56 -3.32
C ASN A 50 4.13 -27.08 -3.01
N SER A 51 4.82 -26.23 -3.69
CA SER A 51 4.64 -24.82 -3.57
C SER A 51 3.59 -24.47 -4.57
N ASN A 52 2.63 -24.04 -4.08
CA ASN A 52 1.68 -23.26 -4.72
C ASN A 52 2.39 -22.10 -5.43
N LEU A 53 2.43 -22.12 -6.76
CA LEU A 53 2.98 -21.02 -7.55
C LEU A 53 2.30 -19.69 -7.22
N THR A 54 1.09 -19.77 -6.68
CA THR A 54 0.29 -18.61 -6.31
C THR A 54 0.62 -18.07 -4.92
N GLU A 55 1.35 -18.81 -4.09
CA GLU A 55 1.59 -18.43 -2.70
C GLU A 55 2.32 -17.10 -2.55
N HIS A 56 3.40 -16.94 -3.27
CA HIS A 56 4.21 -15.73 -3.19
C HIS A 56 3.46 -14.47 -3.70
N PRO A 57 2.90 -14.47 -4.92
CA PRO A 57 2.12 -13.32 -5.37
C PRO A 57 0.88 -13.06 -4.52
N GLN A 58 0.23 -14.07 -3.98
CA GLN A 58 -0.91 -13.89 -3.08
C GLN A 58 -0.51 -13.16 -1.80
N ARG A 59 0.64 -13.51 -1.22
CA ARG A 59 1.16 -12.82 -0.03
C ARG A 59 1.40 -11.33 -0.30
N LEU A 60 1.91 -11.01 -1.48
CA LEU A 60 2.19 -9.63 -1.85
C LEU A 60 0.92 -8.84 -2.16
N VAL A 61 -0.07 -9.46 -2.79
CA VAL A 61 -1.40 -8.85 -2.94
C VAL A 61 -1.97 -8.51 -1.57
N ASN A 62 -1.96 -9.46 -0.64
CA ASN A 62 -2.48 -9.26 0.71
C ASN A 62 -1.70 -8.18 1.47
N TYR A 63 -0.39 -8.15 1.32
CA TYR A 63 0.48 -7.15 1.93
C TYR A 63 0.12 -5.73 1.45
N TYR A 64 -0.02 -5.54 0.14
CA TYR A 64 -0.37 -4.22 -0.40
C TYR A 64 -1.81 -3.83 -0.10
N GLU A 65 -2.75 -4.77 -0.01
CA GLU A 65 -4.11 -4.50 0.47
C GLU A 65 -4.09 -3.92 1.88
N LYS A 66 -3.28 -4.49 2.76
CA LYS A 66 -3.09 -4.00 4.13
C LYS A 66 -2.50 -2.59 4.14
N LEU A 67 -1.44 -2.36 3.36
CA LEU A 67 -0.82 -1.04 3.25
C LEU A 67 -1.78 0.01 2.71
N ILE A 68 -2.61 -0.35 1.73
CA ILE A 68 -3.64 0.52 1.17
C ILE A 68 -4.66 0.90 2.24
N ALA A 69 -5.14 -0.07 3.02
CA ALA A 69 -6.10 0.17 4.09
C ALA A 69 -5.53 1.12 5.15
N GLU A 70 -4.30 0.88 5.60
CA GLU A 70 -3.60 1.73 6.57
C GLU A 70 -3.40 3.15 6.04
N ASN A 71 -3.02 3.26 4.76
CA ASN A 71 -2.81 4.56 4.13
C ASN A 71 -4.13 5.33 3.93
N ASN A 72 -5.22 4.64 3.65
CA ASN A 72 -6.55 5.26 3.55
C ASN A 72 -7.00 5.84 4.89
N GLU A 73 -6.72 5.16 5.99
CA GLU A 73 -6.97 5.72 7.34
C GLU A 73 -6.16 6.99 7.57
N LYS A 74 -4.91 6.99 7.14
CA LYS A 74 -4.05 8.18 7.23
C LYS A 74 -4.60 9.34 6.40
N ILE A 75 -5.06 9.07 5.19
CA ILE A 75 -5.68 10.08 4.32
C ILE A 75 -6.93 10.67 4.99
N ASP A 76 -7.79 9.82 5.54
CA ASP A 76 -9.01 10.26 6.24
C ASP A 76 -8.67 11.14 7.43
N GLY A 77 -7.65 10.79 8.20
CA GLY A 77 -7.15 11.60 9.31
C GLY A 77 -6.61 12.96 8.86
N LEU A 78 -5.88 12.99 7.74
CA LEU A 78 -5.35 14.23 7.18
C LEU A 78 -6.46 15.14 6.62
N LYS A 79 -7.48 14.57 6.02
CA LYS A 79 -8.66 15.31 5.57
C LYS A 79 -9.42 15.93 6.75
N ALA A 80 -9.63 15.14 7.81
CA ALA A 80 -10.28 15.63 9.03
C ALA A 80 -9.48 16.77 9.67
N MET A 81 -8.16 16.63 9.75
CA MET A 81 -7.26 17.68 10.23
C MET A 81 -7.36 18.94 9.39
N GLY A 82 -7.39 18.77 8.05
CA GLY A 82 -7.54 19.87 7.12
C GLY A 82 -8.83 20.65 7.34
N GLU A 83 -9.94 19.98 7.54
CA GLU A 83 -11.22 20.62 7.84
C GLU A 83 -11.20 21.34 9.21
N ALA A 84 -10.59 20.74 10.23
CA ALA A 84 -10.43 21.35 11.54
C ALA A 84 -9.58 22.63 11.47
N LEU A 85 -8.45 22.59 10.75
CA LEU A 85 -7.58 23.76 10.55
C LEU A 85 -8.28 24.87 9.78
N LYS A 86 -9.07 24.52 8.78
CA LYS A 86 -9.86 25.46 7.99
C LYS A 86 -10.90 26.16 8.88
N ALA A 87 -11.60 25.42 9.72
CA ALA A 87 -12.59 25.97 10.64
C ALA A 87 -11.94 26.90 11.67
N GLN A 88 -10.81 26.49 12.23
CA GLN A 88 -10.05 27.29 13.20
C GLN A 88 -9.51 28.57 12.55
N PHE A 89 -8.98 28.48 11.35
CA PHE A 89 -8.51 29.65 10.60
C PHE A 89 -9.63 30.64 10.36
N LYS A 90 -10.80 30.18 9.95
CA LYS A 90 -11.98 31.00 9.75
C LYS A 90 -12.39 31.72 11.03
N TYR A 91 -12.42 30.99 12.16
CA TYR A 91 -12.77 31.57 13.45
C TYR A 91 -11.79 32.67 13.88
N VAL A 92 -10.49 32.40 13.83
CA VAL A 92 -9.45 33.35 14.23
C VAL A 92 -9.46 34.56 13.30
N ARG A 93 -9.65 34.35 12.00
CA ARG A 93 -9.77 35.44 11.02
C ARG A 93 -10.94 36.36 11.33
N GLU A 94 -12.08 35.81 11.67
CA GLU A 94 -13.27 36.60 12.06
C GLU A 94 -13.01 37.39 13.33
N GLN A 95 -12.34 36.82 14.32
CA GLN A 95 -11.95 37.52 15.52
C GLN A 95 -10.98 38.66 15.25
N TYR A 96 -9.97 38.42 14.43
CA TYR A 96 -8.97 39.42 14.07
C TYR A 96 -9.61 40.59 13.33
N TYR A 97 -10.35 40.34 12.27
CA TYR A 97 -11.01 41.41 11.53
C TYR A 97 -12.13 42.11 12.30
N GLY A 98 -12.77 41.37 13.22
CA GLY A 98 -13.74 41.97 14.14
C GLY A 98 -13.10 43.02 15.05
N LEU A 99 -11.90 42.74 15.57
CA LEU A 99 -11.14 43.74 16.37
C LEU A 99 -10.72 44.94 15.51
N LEU A 100 -10.20 44.69 14.32
CA LEU A 100 -9.83 45.79 13.42
C LEU A 100 -11.02 46.69 13.09
N SER A 101 -12.17 46.11 12.80
CA SER A 101 -13.41 46.84 12.52
C SER A 101 -13.88 47.66 13.72
N LYS A 102 -13.78 47.07 14.91
CA LYS A 102 -14.16 47.79 16.16
C LYS A 102 -13.39 49.07 16.36
N PHE A 103 -12.10 49.09 15.96
CA PHE A 103 -11.25 50.27 16.09
C PHE A 103 -11.12 51.07 14.79
N GLY A 104 -11.79 50.67 13.72
CA GLY A 104 -11.73 51.36 12.42
C GLY A 104 -10.35 51.41 11.81
N VAL A 105 -9.51 50.38 12.03
CA VAL A 105 -8.13 50.35 11.53
C VAL A 105 -7.92 49.17 10.58
N ASP A 106 -6.86 49.24 9.77
CA ASP A 106 -6.52 48.20 8.78
C ASP A 106 -5.50 47.19 9.30
N LYS A 107 -4.79 47.52 10.36
CA LYS A 107 -3.76 46.64 10.95
C LYS A 107 -3.70 46.80 12.46
N TYR A 108 -3.28 45.74 13.16
CA TYR A 108 -3.27 45.73 14.63
C TYR A 108 -2.36 46.78 15.24
N SER A 109 -1.29 47.18 14.54
CA SER A 109 -0.34 48.18 15.03
C SER A 109 -0.99 49.58 15.19
N ASP A 110 -2.13 49.84 14.57
CA ASP A 110 -2.83 51.12 14.64
C ASP A 110 -3.89 51.14 15.75
N ILE A 111 -4.04 50.07 16.53
CA ILE A 111 -4.92 50.02 17.70
C ILE A 111 -4.26 50.75 18.88
N ASP A 112 -4.94 51.76 19.43
CA ASP A 112 -4.39 52.57 20.52
C ASP A 112 -4.48 51.89 21.87
N ASP A 113 -5.48 51.05 22.10
CA ASP A 113 -5.65 50.29 23.34
C ASP A 113 -4.61 49.17 23.39
N GLU A 114 -3.70 49.22 24.34
CA GLU A 114 -2.56 48.27 24.42
C GLU A 114 -3.03 46.81 24.65
N ALA A 115 -4.07 46.59 25.45
CA ALA A 115 -4.60 45.24 25.69
C ALA A 115 -5.26 44.66 24.43
N GLN A 116 -6.05 45.46 23.73
CA GLN A 116 -6.71 45.06 22.49
C GLN A 116 -5.71 44.90 21.32
N LYS A 117 -4.69 45.74 21.28
CA LYS A 117 -3.59 45.62 20.34
C LYS A 117 -2.83 44.32 20.54
N ALA A 118 -2.52 43.93 21.77
CA ALA A 118 -1.86 42.68 22.08
C ALA A 118 -2.71 41.47 21.68
N GLU A 119 -4.02 41.52 21.92
CA GLU A 119 -4.96 40.49 21.52
C GLU A 119 -5.02 40.36 19.98
N ALA A 120 -5.14 41.48 19.28
CA ALA A 120 -5.15 41.48 17.81
C ALA A 120 -3.83 40.94 17.23
N LYS A 121 -2.69 41.30 17.83
CA LYS A 121 -1.38 40.79 17.45
C LYS A 121 -1.30 39.27 17.60
N LYS A 122 -1.87 38.74 18.69
CA LYS A 122 -1.95 37.29 18.91
C LYS A 122 -2.78 36.60 17.83
N PHE A 123 -3.95 37.16 17.49
CA PHE A 123 -4.76 36.60 16.40
C PHE A 123 -4.03 36.64 15.07
N TYR A 124 -3.30 37.70 14.78
CA TYR A 124 -2.50 37.82 13.57
C TYR A 124 -1.42 36.74 13.50
N SER A 125 -0.71 36.53 14.62
CA SER A 125 0.30 35.46 14.73
C SER A 125 -0.33 34.08 14.57
N ASP A 126 -1.48 33.84 15.20
CA ASP A 126 -2.20 32.58 15.07
C ASP A 126 -2.65 32.32 13.63
N LEU A 127 -3.08 33.35 12.90
CA LEU A 127 -3.42 33.22 11.48
C LEU A 127 -2.21 32.78 10.64
N SER A 128 -1.05 33.34 10.92
CA SER A 128 0.18 32.96 10.23
C SER A 128 0.53 31.49 10.50
N ASP A 129 0.48 31.08 11.77
CA ASP A 129 0.76 29.71 12.18
C ASP A 129 -0.24 28.72 11.58
N LEU A 130 -1.52 29.06 11.57
CA LEU A 130 -2.57 28.24 10.98
C LEU A 130 -2.42 28.11 9.47
N LYS A 131 -2.01 29.17 8.80
CA LYS A 131 -1.73 29.13 7.35
C LYS A 131 -0.58 28.15 7.05
N MET A 132 0.47 28.20 7.84
CA MET A 132 1.59 27.26 7.72
C MET A 132 1.18 25.82 8.01
N ALA A 133 0.38 25.62 9.06
CA ALA A 133 -0.16 24.31 9.40
C ALA A 133 -1.05 23.73 8.32
N LYS A 134 -1.91 24.55 7.71
CA LYS A 134 -2.77 24.16 6.58
C LYS A 134 -1.93 23.71 5.39
N THR A 135 -0.89 24.48 5.05
CA THR A 135 0.02 24.15 3.96
C THR A 135 0.74 22.82 4.22
N ALA A 136 1.27 22.63 5.43
CA ALA A 136 1.94 21.40 5.80
C ALA A 136 0.98 20.20 5.74
N ASN A 137 -0.26 20.38 6.19
CA ASN A 137 -1.27 19.33 6.14
C ASN A 137 -1.64 18.97 4.69
N SER A 138 -1.80 19.95 3.82
CA SER A 138 -2.07 19.72 2.39
C SER A 138 -0.94 18.98 1.71
N ASN A 139 0.32 19.28 2.05
CA ASN A 139 1.48 18.59 1.51
C ASN A 139 1.52 17.12 1.98
N ARG A 140 1.19 16.86 3.24
CA ARG A 140 1.10 15.49 3.77
C ARG A 140 -0.03 14.70 3.12
N GLU A 141 -1.16 15.35 2.89
CA GLU A 141 -2.31 14.74 2.21
C GLU A 141 -1.93 14.38 0.76
N TYR A 142 -1.28 15.29 0.04
CA TYR A 142 -0.77 15.02 -1.30
C TYR A 142 0.19 13.82 -1.31
N SER A 143 1.16 13.80 -0.39
CA SER A 143 2.11 12.68 -0.28
C SER A 143 1.41 11.35 0.01
N ALA A 144 0.37 11.37 0.83
CA ALA A 144 -0.40 10.16 1.13
C ALA A 144 -1.19 9.67 -0.09
N TYR A 145 -1.71 10.57 -0.93
CA TYR A 145 -2.35 10.19 -2.19
C TYR A 145 -1.34 9.59 -3.18
N MET A 146 -0.13 10.15 -3.26
CA MET A 146 0.92 9.58 -4.10
C MET A 146 1.33 8.19 -3.64
N THR A 147 1.42 7.99 -2.32
CA THR A 147 1.67 6.68 -1.74
C THR A 147 0.54 5.69 -2.07
N ALA A 148 -0.71 6.12 -2.00
CA ALA A 148 -1.86 5.31 -2.39
C ALA A 148 -1.76 4.85 -3.85
N PHE A 149 -1.36 5.74 -4.73
CA PHE A 149 -1.16 5.42 -6.15
C PHE A 149 -0.07 4.36 -6.32
N ASP A 150 1.07 4.53 -5.65
CA ASP A 150 2.18 3.58 -5.73
C ASP A 150 1.78 2.19 -5.20
N TYR A 151 1.07 2.13 -4.08
CA TYR A 151 0.59 0.86 -3.54
C TYR A 151 -0.43 0.18 -4.47
N ALA A 152 -1.31 0.96 -5.10
CA ALA A 152 -2.27 0.42 -6.05
C ALA A 152 -1.58 -0.17 -7.28
N LEU A 153 -0.54 0.49 -7.80
CA LEU A 153 0.27 -0.03 -8.90
C LEU A 153 0.97 -1.33 -8.53
N GLU A 154 1.62 -1.38 -7.36
CA GLU A 154 2.30 -2.59 -6.89
C GLU A 154 1.32 -3.74 -6.68
N LYS A 155 0.18 -3.47 -6.06
CA LYS A 155 -0.88 -4.48 -5.91
C LYS A 155 -1.35 -5.00 -7.26
N GLY A 156 -1.57 -4.10 -8.23
CA GLY A 156 -1.98 -4.46 -9.58
C GLY A 156 -0.95 -5.36 -10.27
N ASN A 157 0.32 -5.05 -10.15
CA ASN A 157 1.40 -5.86 -10.69
C ASN A 157 1.42 -7.26 -10.07
N TRP A 158 1.29 -7.38 -8.76
CA TRP A 158 1.26 -8.68 -8.08
C TRP A 158 -0.03 -9.44 -8.35
N GLN A 159 -1.16 -8.76 -8.52
CA GLN A 159 -2.39 -9.39 -8.94
C GLN A 159 -2.26 -10.00 -10.34
N ASN A 160 -1.59 -9.32 -11.26
CA ASN A 160 -1.29 -9.85 -12.59
C ASN A 160 -0.39 -11.08 -12.50
N GLN A 161 0.62 -11.06 -11.64
CA GLN A 161 1.49 -12.22 -11.41
C GLN A 161 0.71 -13.38 -10.79
N LEU A 162 -0.20 -13.10 -9.87
CA LEU A 162 -1.07 -14.10 -9.28
C LEU A 162 -1.96 -14.76 -10.34
N ASN A 163 -2.59 -13.95 -11.17
CA ASN A 163 -3.47 -14.44 -12.24
C ASN A 163 -2.69 -15.35 -13.21
N LEU A 164 -1.47 -14.93 -13.57
CA LEU A 164 -0.61 -15.73 -14.42
C LEU A 164 -0.21 -17.04 -13.74
N ALA A 165 0.18 -16.98 -12.48
CA ALA A 165 0.54 -18.17 -11.70
C ALA A 165 -0.63 -19.16 -11.57
N GLU A 166 -1.83 -18.67 -11.35
CA GLU A 166 -3.05 -19.49 -11.31
C GLU A 166 -3.28 -20.19 -12.66
N HIS A 167 -3.13 -19.45 -13.74
CA HIS A 167 -3.27 -20.00 -15.08
C HIS A 167 -2.25 -21.11 -15.35
N VAL A 168 -0.98 -20.87 -15.04
CA VAL A 168 0.10 -21.85 -15.21
C VAL A 168 -0.15 -23.08 -14.33
N GLN A 169 -0.49 -22.89 -13.07
CA GLN A 169 -0.77 -23.98 -12.15
C GLN A 169 -1.94 -24.84 -12.61
N ASN A 170 -3.01 -24.24 -13.05
CA ASN A 170 -4.17 -24.96 -13.60
C ASN A 170 -3.79 -25.73 -14.86
N SER A 171 -2.96 -25.18 -15.71
CA SER A 171 -2.48 -25.86 -16.94
C SER A 171 -1.58 -27.05 -16.62
N ILE A 172 -0.78 -26.99 -15.55
CA ILE A 172 0.10 -28.08 -15.15
C ILE A 172 -0.70 -29.24 -14.52
N TRP A 173 -1.72 -28.94 -13.72
CA TRP A 173 -2.45 -29.92 -12.93
C TRP A 173 -3.81 -30.33 -13.50
N SER A 174 -4.19 -29.76 -14.62
CA SER A 174 -5.46 -30.12 -15.30
C SER A 174 -5.39 -31.41 -16.14
#